data_cdf7ffae304d0f15544a6ccb8be6d4c9
#
_entry.id   cdf7ffae304d0f15544a6ccb8be6d4c9
#
_cell.length_a   1.000
_cell.length_b   1.000
_cell.length_c   1.000
_cell.angle_alpha   90.00
_cell.angle_beta   90.00
_cell.angle_gamma   90.00
#
_symmetry.space_group_name_H-M   'P 1'
#
loop_
_entity.id
_entity.type
_entity.pdbx_description
1 polymer ?
#
loop_
_entity_poly.entity_id
_entity_poly.type
_entity_poly.pdbx_seq_one_letter_code
_entity_poly.pdbx_strand_id
1 'polypeptide(L)'
;MKRKDIAKEFLRLAAGGKVREAYEKYVHTDFRHHNPYFRGDRESLLLGMEESAVMFPDKIFEAVRALEDGDLVAVHGRVRLKPDSPWIALFHIFRFEGNHIIEEWEAAQEVPPESPNKNGMF
;
A
#
# COMPACT_ATOMS: atom_id res chain seq x y z
N MET A 1 17.93 -2.47 6.35
CA MET A 1 17.02 -2.47 5.18
C MET A 1 16.99 -1.11 4.53
N LYS A 2 16.98 -1.06 3.22
CA LYS A 2 16.75 0.17 2.49
C LYS A 2 15.29 0.60 2.66
N ARG A 3 15.04 1.89 2.58
CA ARG A 3 13.66 2.43 2.71
C ARG A 3 12.70 1.82 1.69
N LYS A 4 13.15 1.58 0.45
CA LYS A 4 12.30 0.93 -0.55
C LYS A 4 11.93 -0.50 -0.17
N ASP A 5 12.81 -1.21 0.52
CA ASP A 5 12.54 -2.56 0.98
C ASP A 5 11.55 -2.54 2.16
N ILE A 6 11.67 -1.55 3.04
CA ILE A 6 10.72 -1.33 4.13
C ILE A 6 9.33 -1.04 3.56
N ALA A 7 9.24 -0.17 2.58
CA ALA A 7 7.95 0.17 1.95
C ALA A 7 7.26 -1.06 1.35
N LYS A 8 8.02 -1.88 0.62
CA LYS A 8 7.48 -3.11 0.04
C LYS A 8 7.04 -4.10 1.11
N GLU A 9 7.84 -4.26 2.16
CA GLU A 9 7.53 -5.17 3.27
C GLU A 9 6.29 -4.69 4.04
N PHE A 10 6.18 -3.39 4.28
CA PHE A 10 5.00 -2.80 4.90
C PHE A 10 3.73 -3.15 4.12
N LEU A 11 3.74 -2.90 2.82
CA LEU A 11 2.59 -3.18 1.96
C LEU A 11 2.24 -4.66 1.92
N ARG A 12 3.24 -5.53 1.85
CA ARG A 12 3.04 -6.97 1.83
C ARG A 12 2.40 -7.46 3.13
N LEU A 13 2.90 -7.01 4.26
CA LEU A 13 2.36 -7.39 5.58
C LEU A 13 0.93 -6.88 5.75
N ALA A 14 0.70 -5.61 5.41
CA ALA A 14 -0.62 -5.00 5.56
C ALA A 14 -1.67 -5.71 4.68
N ALA A 15 -1.33 -5.97 3.41
CA ALA A 15 -2.23 -6.69 2.51
C ALA A 15 -2.43 -8.14 2.95
N GLY A 16 -1.43 -8.75 3.57
CA GLY A 16 -1.49 -10.12 4.07
C GLY A 16 -2.26 -10.30 5.38
N GLY A 17 -2.89 -9.25 5.88
CA GLY A 17 -3.70 -9.31 7.11
C GLY A 17 -2.93 -9.01 8.39
N LYS A 18 -1.63 -8.75 8.30
CA LYS A 18 -0.79 -8.43 9.47
C LYS A 18 -0.65 -6.91 9.61
N VAL A 19 -1.80 -6.22 9.62
CA VAL A 19 -1.85 -4.76 9.59
C VAL A 19 -1.20 -4.14 10.83
N ARG A 20 -1.61 -4.59 12.00
CA ARG A 20 -1.11 -4.01 13.26
C ARG A 20 0.39 -4.26 13.42
N GLU A 21 0.85 -5.45 13.06
CA GLU A 21 2.28 -5.77 13.06
C GLU A 21 3.06 -4.86 12.11
N ALA A 22 2.54 -4.64 10.91
CA ALA A 22 3.14 -3.76 9.92
C ALA A 22 3.27 -2.32 10.44
N TYR A 23 2.20 -1.82 11.07
CA TYR A 23 2.19 -0.47 11.63
C TYR A 23 3.15 -0.33 12.79
N GLU A 24 3.14 -1.28 13.72
CA GLU A 24 4.05 -1.24 14.87
C GLU A 24 5.52 -1.26 14.45
N LYS A 25 5.83 -2.01 13.39
CA LYS A 25 7.19 -2.17 12.91
C LYS A 25 7.69 -0.98 12.10
N TYR A 26 6.84 -0.42 11.22
CA TYR A 26 7.31 0.48 10.18
C TYR A 26 6.66 1.84 10.14
N VAL A 27 5.57 2.08 10.86
CA VAL A 27 4.83 3.34 10.78
C VAL A 27 5.09 4.20 12.00
N HIS A 28 5.51 5.44 11.74
CA HIS A 28 5.78 6.44 12.78
C HIS A 28 4.52 6.76 13.58
N THR A 29 4.68 7.09 14.86
CA THR A 29 3.55 7.44 15.73
C THR A 29 2.80 8.67 15.25
N ASP A 30 3.49 9.60 14.58
CA ASP A 30 2.90 10.85 14.04
C ASP A 30 2.51 10.71 12.56
N PHE A 31 2.32 9.50 12.09
CA PHE A 31 1.95 9.21 10.71
C PHE A 31 0.67 9.92 10.30
N ARG A 32 0.68 10.46 9.09
CA ARG A 32 -0.51 10.99 8.42
C ARG A 32 -0.57 10.46 6.99
N HIS A 33 -1.79 10.39 6.45
CA HIS A 33 -1.99 9.87 5.12
C HIS A 33 -3.00 10.71 4.34
N HIS A 34 -3.05 10.48 3.05
CA HIS A 34 -3.89 11.23 2.11
C HIS A 34 -4.91 10.33 1.40
N ASN A 35 -5.29 9.20 2.02
CA ASN A 35 -6.36 8.36 1.49
C ASN A 35 -7.71 9.06 1.74
N PRO A 36 -8.47 9.42 0.68
CA PRO A 36 -9.65 10.27 0.81
C PRO A 36 -10.85 9.58 1.49
N TYR A 37 -10.78 8.27 1.70
CA TYR A 37 -11.90 7.52 2.28
C TYR A 37 -11.84 7.40 3.80
N PHE A 38 -10.78 7.89 4.44
CA PHE A 38 -10.58 7.81 5.88
C PHE A 38 -10.11 9.14 6.43
N ARG A 39 -10.27 9.32 7.75
CA ARG A 39 -9.63 10.45 8.43
C ARG A 39 -8.12 10.30 8.29
N GLY A 40 -7.41 11.42 8.19
CA GLY A 40 -5.99 11.44 7.84
C GLY A 40 -5.01 11.00 8.92
N ASP A 41 -5.50 10.46 10.03
CA ASP A 41 -4.68 9.99 11.14
C ASP A 41 -4.29 8.52 11.01
N ARG A 42 -3.29 8.14 11.76
CA ARG A 42 -2.72 6.78 11.77
C ARG A 42 -3.76 5.71 12.13
N GLU A 43 -4.51 5.95 13.20
CA GLU A 43 -5.46 4.97 13.74
C GLU A 43 -6.60 4.70 12.78
N SER A 44 -7.13 5.74 12.14
CA SER A 44 -8.26 5.58 11.22
C SER A 44 -7.90 4.72 10.01
N LEU A 45 -6.72 4.89 9.45
CA LEU A 45 -6.28 4.06 8.33
C LEU A 45 -5.97 2.63 8.78
N LEU A 46 -5.31 2.48 9.93
CA LEU A 46 -5.01 1.17 10.48
C LEU A 46 -6.28 0.35 10.67
N LEU A 47 -7.31 0.93 11.28
CA LEU A 47 -8.58 0.25 11.52
C LEU A 47 -9.29 -0.09 10.20
N GLY A 48 -9.25 0.82 9.22
CA GLY A 48 -9.79 0.56 7.90
C GLY A 48 -9.11 -0.59 7.18
N MET A 49 -7.80 -0.69 7.31
CA MET A 49 -7.04 -1.79 6.73
C MET A 49 -7.30 -3.12 7.45
N GLU A 50 -7.45 -3.11 8.77
CA GLU A 50 -7.82 -4.31 9.52
C GLU A 50 -9.20 -4.81 9.09
N GLU A 51 -10.16 -3.91 8.91
CA GLU A 51 -11.49 -4.25 8.43
C GLU A 51 -11.45 -4.86 7.03
N SER A 52 -10.66 -4.26 6.13
CA SER A 52 -10.46 -4.78 4.79
C SER A 52 -9.83 -6.18 4.79
N ALA A 53 -8.90 -6.43 5.71
CA ALA A 53 -8.26 -7.75 5.84
C ALA A 53 -9.27 -8.84 6.25
N VAL A 54 -10.23 -8.48 7.10
CA VAL A 54 -11.31 -9.40 7.49
C VAL A 54 -12.25 -9.66 6.32
N MET A 55 -12.61 -8.60 5.57
CA MET A 55 -13.48 -8.69 4.40
C MET A 55 -12.87 -9.49 3.25
N PHE A 56 -11.57 -9.35 3.04
CA PHE A 56 -10.86 -9.94 1.91
C PHE A 56 -9.64 -10.72 2.41
N PRO A 57 -9.87 -11.89 3.05
CA PRO A 57 -8.78 -12.67 3.65
C PRO A 57 -7.79 -13.25 2.64
N ASP A 58 -8.21 -13.37 1.37
CA ASP A 58 -7.37 -13.92 0.30
C ASP A 58 -6.70 -12.81 -0.54
N LYS A 59 -6.70 -11.59 -0.05
CA LYS A 59 -6.08 -10.45 -0.73
C LYS A 59 -4.59 -10.72 -0.96
N ILE A 60 -4.14 -10.41 -2.18
CA ILE A 60 -2.74 -10.56 -2.57
C ILE A 60 -2.23 -9.21 -3.05
N PHE A 61 -1.07 -8.81 -2.56
CA PHE A 61 -0.34 -7.64 -3.03
C PHE A 61 1.00 -8.05 -3.62
N GLU A 62 1.33 -7.44 -4.77
CA GLU A 62 2.63 -7.61 -5.40
C GLU A 62 3.23 -6.25 -5.73
N ALA A 63 4.47 -6.02 -5.29
CA ALA A 63 5.22 -4.84 -5.69
C ALA A 63 5.82 -5.11 -7.07
N VAL A 64 5.50 -4.26 -8.05
CA VAL A 64 6.05 -4.38 -9.40
C VAL A 64 7.41 -3.71 -9.47
N ARG A 65 7.51 -2.49 -8.93
CA ARG A 65 8.77 -1.74 -8.86
C ARG A 65 8.73 -0.73 -7.73
N ALA A 66 9.90 -0.36 -7.24
CA ALA A 66 10.02 0.67 -6.21
C ALA A 66 11.19 1.57 -6.55
N LEU A 67 11.02 2.86 -6.30
CA LEU A 67 12.02 3.90 -6.53
C LEU A 67 12.26 4.63 -5.22
N GLU A 68 13.51 4.96 -4.94
CA GLU A 68 13.88 5.65 -3.72
C GLU A 68 14.66 6.91 -4.06
N ASP A 69 14.26 8.03 -3.46
CA ASP A 69 14.94 9.31 -3.61
C ASP A 69 14.95 10.02 -2.26
N GLY A 70 16.06 9.93 -1.53
CA GLY A 70 16.19 10.53 -0.21
C GLY A 70 15.20 9.91 0.78
N ASP A 71 14.33 10.74 1.34
CA ASP A 71 13.32 10.29 2.30
C ASP A 71 12.01 9.84 1.64
N LEU A 72 11.94 9.84 0.31
CA LEU A 72 10.74 9.45 -0.44
C LEU A 72 10.93 8.12 -1.13
N VAL A 73 9.89 7.29 -1.09
CA VAL A 73 9.84 6.02 -1.82
C VAL A 73 8.52 5.95 -2.58
N ALA A 74 8.61 5.65 -3.87
CA ALA A 74 7.44 5.38 -4.69
C ALA A 74 7.36 3.87 -4.97
N VAL A 75 6.18 3.29 -4.81
CA VAL A 75 5.93 1.88 -5.12
C VAL A 75 4.79 1.78 -6.13
N HIS A 76 5.09 1.17 -7.26
CA HIS A 76 4.08 0.76 -8.24
C HIS A 76 3.79 -0.71 -7.98
N GLY A 77 2.56 -1.01 -7.57
CA GLY A 77 2.17 -2.36 -7.23
C GLY A 77 0.80 -2.71 -7.77
N ARG A 78 0.33 -3.86 -7.39
CA ARG A 78 -1.01 -4.31 -7.71
C ARG A 78 -1.58 -5.14 -6.57
N VAL A 79 -2.90 -5.06 -6.41
CA VAL A 79 -3.62 -5.84 -5.42
C VAL A 79 -4.79 -6.55 -6.09
N ARG A 80 -5.07 -7.75 -5.64
CA ARG A 80 -6.27 -8.50 -6.02
C ARG A 80 -7.01 -8.88 -4.75
N LEU A 81 -8.27 -8.45 -4.65
CA LEU A 81 -9.06 -8.64 -3.42
C LEU A 81 -9.50 -10.09 -3.23
N LYS A 82 -9.79 -10.78 -4.33
CA LYS A 82 -10.20 -12.18 -4.37
C LYS A 82 -9.49 -12.87 -5.53
N PRO A 83 -9.34 -14.21 -5.50
CA PRO A 83 -8.61 -14.93 -6.56
C PRO A 83 -9.13 -14.67 -7.98
N ASP A 84 -10.43 -14.43 -8.13
CA ASP A 84 -11.08 -14.21 -9.43
C ASP A 84 -11.44 -12.76 -9.71
N SER A 85 -11.02 -11.85 -8.84
CA SER A 85 -11.25 -10.41 -9.04
C SER A 85 -10.22 -9.82 -10.00
N PRO A 86 -10.55 -8.72 -10.69
CA PRO A 86 -9.53 -8.02 -11.48
C PRO A 86 -8.45 -7.44 -10.58
N TRP A 87 -7.26 -7.27 -11.16
CA TRP A 87 -6.17 -6.57 -10.47
C TRP A 87 -6.51 -5.09 -10.36
N ILE A 88 -6.03 -4.48 -9.28
CA ILE A 88 -6.11 -3.04 -9.04
C ILE A 88 -4.68 -2.51 -9.05
N ALA A 89 -4.40 -1.56 -9.92
CA ALA A 89 -3.10 -0.88 -9.95
C ALA A 89 -3.02 0.08 -8.78
N LEU A 90 -1.91 0.04 -8.04
CA LEU A 90 -1.69 0.87 -6.87
C LEU A 90 -0.40 1.67 -7.03
N PHE A 91 -0.49 2.96 -6.72
CA PHE A 91 0.68 3.81 -6.64
C PHE A 91 0.72 4.42 -5.25
N HIS A 92 1.82 4.19 -4.55
CA HIS A 92 2.04 4.75 -3.22
C HIS A 92 3.30 5.61 -3.24
N ILE A 93 3.26 6.72 -2.53
CA ILE A 93 4.46 7.47 -2.19
C ILE A 93 4.52 7.52 -0.68
N PHE A 94 5.66 7.13 -0.12
CA PHE A 94 5.92 7.18 1.32
C PHE A 94 7.02 8.17 1.61
N ARG A 95 6.81 9.00 2.64
CA ARG A 95 7.88 9.78 3.22
C ARG A 95 8.35 9.10 4.50
N PHE A 96 9.65 9.05 4.68
CA PHE A 96 10.29 8.43 5.83
C PHE A 96 10.91 9.45 6.76
N GLU A 97 10.88 9.12 8.05
CA GLU A 97 11.72 9.75 9.05
C GLU A 97 12.52 8.61 9.69
N GLY A 98 13.85 8.61 9.45
CA GLY A 98 14.66 7.44 9.78
C GLY A 98 14.18 6.23 8.97
N ASN A 99 13.85 5.16 9.67
CA ASN A 99 13.35 3.93 9.06
C ASN A 99 11.85 3.75 9.25
N HIS A 100 11.12 4.83 9.59
CA HIS A 100 9.69 4.78 9.81
C HIS A 100 8.95 5.64 8.81
N ILE A 101 7.82 5.13 8.35
CA ILE A 101 6.95 5.85 7.41
C ILE A 101 6.16 6.89 8.20
N ILE A 102 6.32 8.17 7.84
CA ILE A 102 5.66 9.27 8.53
C ILE A 102 4.53 9.91 7.70
N GLU A 103 4.53 9.66 6.39
CA GLU A 103 3.48 10.21 5.52
C GLU A 103 3.28 9.31 4.31
N GLU A 104 2.04 9.24 3.82
CA GLU A 104 1.69 8.39 2.68
C GLU A 104 0.69 9.07 1.77
N TRP A 105 0.91 8.95 0.47
CA TRP A 105 -0.04 9.27 -0.59
C TRP A 105 -0.32 8.01 -1.38
N GLU A 106 -1.56 7.85 -1.85
CA GLU A 106 -1.89 6.68 -2.67
C GLU A 106 -2.96 6.99 -3.69
N ALA A 107 -2.93 6.26 -4.79
CA ALA A 107 -3.97 6.26 -5.80
C ALA A 107 -4.12 4.85 -6.35
N ALA A 108 -5.35 4.50 -6.71
CA ALA A 108 -5.66 3.16 -7.19
C ALA A 108 -6.58 3.24 -8.41
N GLN A 109 -6.40 2.29 -9.32
CA GLN A 109 -7.26 2.14 -10.48
C GLN A 109 -7.44 0.67 -10.80
N GLU A 110 -8.69 0.23 -10.88
CA GLU A 110 -9.00 -1.13 -11.31
C GLU A 110 -8.61 -1.31 -12.78
N VAL A 111 -7.98 -2.44 -13.10
CA VAL A 111 -7.65 -2.77 -14.49
C VAL A 111 -8.94 -3.02 -15.24
N PRO A 112 -9.24 -2.28 -16.32
CA PRO A 112 -10.47 -2.50 -17.06
C PRO A 112 -10.47 -3.86 -17.76
N PRO A 113 -11.64 -4.51 -17.90
CA PRO A 113 -11.73 -5.82 -18.55
C PRO A 113 -11.31 -5.78 -20.01
N GLU A 114 -11.46 -4.62 -20.67
CA GLU A 114 -11.04 -4.41 -22.03
C GLU A 114 -10.28 -3.10 -22.15
N SER A 115 -9.23 -3.10 -22.93
CA SER A 115 -8.42 -1.91 -23.15
C SER A 115 -7.83 -1.94 -24.55
N PRO A 116 -7.80 -0.79 -25.27
CA PRO A 116 -7.08 -0.69 -26.53
C PRO A 116 -5.57 -0.75 -26.35
N ASN A 117 -5.09 -0.49 -25.13
CA ASN A 117 -3.67 -0.55 -24.80
C ASN A 117 -3.30 -1.99 -24.41
N LYS A 118 -2.46 -2.63 -25.23
CA LYS A 118 -2.06 -4.02 -25.02
C LYS A 118 -0.81 -4.16 -24.15
N ASN A 119 -0.23 -3.06 -23.67
CA ASN A 119 0.93 -3.11 -22.77
C ASN A 119 0.55 -3.40 -21.32
N GLY A 120 -0.73 -3.23 -20.97
CA GLY A 120 -1.21 -3.41 -19.61
C GLY A 120 -0.85 -2.23 -18.70
N MET A 121 -1.13 -2.39 -17.41
CA MET A 121 -0.91 -1.35 -16.40
C MET A 121 0.30 -1.61 -15.50
N PHE A 122 1.07 -2.63 -15.80
CA PHE A 122 2.18 -3.06 -14.93
C PHE A 122 3.49 -3.21 -15.65
#